data_4022b5fd93d814a0c4a56d4d087ce66a
#
_entry.id   4022b5fd93d814a0c4a56d4d087ce66a
#
_cell.length_a   1.000
_cell.length_b   1.000
_cell.length_c   1.000
_cell.angle_alpha   90.00
_cell.angle_beta   90.00
_cell.angle_gamma   90.00
#
_symmetry.space_group_name_H-M   'P 1'
#
loop_
_entity.id
_entity.type
_entity.pdbx_description
1 polymer ?
#
loop_
_entity_poly.entity_id
_entity_poly.type
_entity_poly.pdbx_seq_one_letter_code
_entity_poly.pdbx_strand_id
1 'polypeptide(L)'
;MYRLPKRRLSDWILLLALMAMAAATYFVNLTASGYANEFYSAAAQAGSVNWESFLWGSLDSGNAITVDKPPASIWLMALSVRAFGLSSFSILLPQAIMGVLTTYLLYATVRRYWGNAAGLITGIAFVLTPVAALMFRFNNPDALLVLLMVAAAHCVLRSLEYAKTRAGNRRRTWWMVLAGILVGFGFLTKQMQVFLVLPGFAIAFLIASPTGFLRRVVDGVAAVIGMVLAAGWWVALTVLVPSGSRPYIGGSQTDSFLELTFSYNGFGRLTGSEEGSVVPGGSSTSGTGGGMWGQTGWTRLLDGEYGTQIAWLAPLAFAGIVIGLVTLGRAARIDLRRASVIVFGGWLAVTWLTFSFMAGIFHQYYTVALAPAVAVLAAIAVTGLWVSRKSLWSRIATPALVLGSAYWAFTLADRSTWLPWLKWCILGFGILATVVFIIAALSSSRRIAICGMTLSVVSLLSGPLAWTAYTVATGHNGSIVLAGPSVTSSTGMGGMGGGMGGQGGGPGGGQGGPGSSDGTMQEAPSGAPGQGAGSAPEAPSGSMGQPP
;
A
#
# COMPACT_ATOMS: atom_id res chain seq x y z
N MET A 1 -25.59 -22.00 -6.68
CA MET A 1 -25.37 -20.58 -6.99
C MET A 1 -25.75 -19.78 -5.76
N TYR A 2 -24.81 -19.04 -5.16
CA TYR A 2 -25.07 -18.23 -3.97
C TYR A 2 -25.98 -17.06 -4.37
N ARG A 3 -27.25 -17.07 -3.91
CA ARG A 3 -28.18 -15.97 -4.20
C ARG A 3 -27.95 -14.85 -3.20
N LEU A 4 -27.51 -13.70 -3.68
CA LEU A 4 -27.46 -12.51 -2.86
C LEU A 4 -28.90 -12.10 -2.45
N PRO A 5 -29.14 -11.76 -1.19
CA PRO A 5 -30.40 -11.15 -0.80
C PRO A 5 -30.62 -9.86 -1.62
N LYS A 6 -31.88 -9.62 -2.02
CA LYS A 6 -32.25 -8.37 -2.70
C LYS A 6 -31.84 -7.20 -1.82
N ARG A 7 -31.25 -6.16 -2.42
CA ARG A 7 -30.90 -4.93 -1.72
C ARG A 7 -32.18 -4.17 -1.36
N ARG A 8 -32.25 -3.73 -0.11
CA ARG A 8 -33.26 -2.77 0.34
C ARG A 8 -32.83 -1.37 -0.07
N LEU A 9 -33.73 -0.40 -0.09
CA LEU A 9 -33.41 1.00 -0.37
C LEU A 9 -32.32 1.52 0.60
N SER A 10 -32.43 1.18 1.88
CA SER A 10 -31.40 1.50 2.89
C SER A 10 -30.01 0.98 2.56
N ASP A 11 -29.88 -0.22 1.94
CA ASP A 11 -28.58 -0.76 1.54
C ASP A 11 -27.94 0.06 0.41
N TRP A 12 -28.76 0.63 -0.47
CA TRP A 12 -28.29 1.51 -1.53
C TRP A 12 -27.87 2.87 -1.00
N ILE A 13 -28.65 3.45 -0.07
CA ILE A 13 -28.30 4.72 0.58
C ILE A 13 -26.95 4.59 1.31
N LEU A 14 -26.77 3.53 2.10
CA LEU A 14 -25.52 3.29 2.81
C LEU A 14 -24.34 3.04 1.88
N LEU A 15 -24.55 2.34 0.75
CA LEU A 15 -23.51 2.19 -0.27
C LEU A 15 -23.16 3.53 -0.91
N LEU A 16 -24.13 4.33 -1.27
CA LEU A 16 -23.88 5.66 -1.84
C LEU A 16 -23.13 6.55 -0.85
N ALA A 17 -23.49 6.51 0.43
CA ALA A 17 -22.76 7.23 1.48
C ALA A 17 -21.30 6.76 1.60
N LEU A 18 -21.04 5.43 1.53
CA LEU A 18 -19.69 4.88 1.50
C LEU A 18 -18.92 5.35 0.26
N MET A 19 -19.55 5.34 -0.92
CA MET A 19 -18.91 5.80 -2.15
C MET A 19 -18.63 7.29 -2.13
N ALA A 20 -19.53 8.10 -1.58
CA ALA A 20 -19.34 9.53 -1.39
C ALA A 20 -18.18 9.81 -0.41
N MET A 21 -18.09 9.05 0.69
CA MET A 21 -16.96 9.14 1.62
C MET A 21 -15.64 8.78 0.92
N ALA A 22 -15.60 7.70 0.14
CA ALA A 22 -14.41 7.29 -0.62
C ALA A 22 -14.02 8.36 -1.65
N ALA A 23 -15.00 8.89 -2.39
CA ALA A 23 -14.77 9.97 -3.35
C ALA A 23 -14.26 11.24 -2.63
N ALA A 24 -14.86 11.63 -1.51
CA ALA A 24 -14.38 12.76 -0.74
C ALA A 24 -12.93 12.56 -0.27
N THR A 25 -12.61 11.39 0.29
CA THR A 25 -11.25 11.10 0.78
C THR A 25 -10.21 11.15 -0.34
N TYR A 26 -10.54 10.63 -1.53
CA TYR A 26 -9.54 10.51 -2.60
C TYR A 26 -9.50 11.71 -3.55
N PHE A 27 -10.57 12.50 -3.68
CA PHE A 27 -10.62 13.64 -4.61
C PHE A 27 -10.51 15.01 -3.97
N VAL A 28 -10.97 15.19 -2.71
CA VAL A 28 -10.88 16.49 -2.05
C VAL A 28 -9.41 16.88 -1.89
N ASN A 29 -9.04 18.08 -2.30
CA ASN A 29 -7.69 18.61 -2.23
C ASN A 29 -6.65 17.73 -2.97
N LEU A 30 -7.04 17.04 -4.06
CA LEU A 30 -6.18 16.10 -4.78
C LEU A 30 -4.90 16.75 -5.32
N THR A 31 -4.99 18.00 -5.75
CA THR A 31 -3.89 18.76 -6.37
C THR A 31 -2.92 19.38 -5.38
N ALA A 32 -3.16 19.30 -4.06
CA ALA A 32 -2.29 19.86 -3.03
C ALA A 32 -0.87 19.28 -3.05
N SER A 33 -0.71 18.07 -3.57
CA SER A 33 0.59 17.39 -3.72
C SER A 33 1.38 17.83 -4.96
N GLY A 34 0.88 18.80 -5.75
CA GLY A 34 1.52 19.16 -7.01
C GLY A 34 1.73 17.95 -7.90
N TYR A 35 2.92 17.77 -8.42
CA TYR A 35 3.30 16.60 -9.22
C TYR A 35 3.66 15.37 -8.38
N ALA A 36 3.52 15.45 -7.06
CA ALA A 36 3.68 14.36 -6.09
C ALA A 36 5.08 13.68 -6.19
N ASN A 37 5.19 12.50 -6.76
CA ASN A 37 6.47 11.91 -7.12
C ASN A 37 6.85 12.36 -8.54
N GLU A 38 7.75 13.34 -8.63
CA GLU A 38 8.15 13.97 -9.90
C GLU A 38 8.80 12.98 -10.86
N PHE A 39 9.49 11.96 -10.35
CA PHE A 39 10.09 10.89 -11.15
C PHE A 39 9.04 10.14 -11.99
N TYR A 40 7.92 9.73 -11.37
CA TYR A 40 6.84 9.09 -12.11
C TYR A 40 5.99 10.09 -12.92
N SER A 41 5.94 11.35 -12.50
CA SER A 41 5.26 12.39 -13.26
C SER A 41 5.97 12.72 -14.57
N ALA A 42 7.31 12.76 -14.56
CA ALA A 42 8.12 12.90 -15.78
C ALA A 42 7.87 11.74 -16.76
N ALA A 43 7.85 10.50 -16.27
CA ALA A 43 7.53 9.34 -17.11
C ALA A 43 6.09 9.38 -17.67
N ALA A 44 5.13 9.83 -16.88
CA ALA A 44 3.75 10.02 -17.37
C ALA A 44 3.67 11.09 -18.44
N GLN A 45 4.41 12.20 -18.30
CA GLN A 45 4.54 13.24 -19.31
C GLN A 45 5.19 12.70 -20.59
N ALA A 46 6.33 12.02 -20.48
CA ALA A 46 7.03 11.42 -21.62
C ALA A 46 6.12 10.46 -22.40
N GLY A 47 5.47 9.53 -21.70
CA GLY A 47 4.51 8.60 -22.30
C GLY A 47 3.26 9.26 -22.87
N SER A 48 2.90 10.47 -22.42
CA SER A 48 1.76 11.20 -22.99
C SER A 48 2.03 11.80 -24.36
N VAL A 49 3.27 12.11 -24.69
CA VAL A 49 3.67 12.73 -25.96
C VAL A 49 4.31 11.74 -26.92
N ASN A 50 4.94 10.67 -26.46
CA ASN A 50 5.61 9.65 -27.26
C ASN A 50 5.06 8.25 -26.94
N TRP A 51 4.61 7.50 -27.98
CA TRP A 51 4.08 6.15 -27.82
C TRP A 51 5.14 5.09 -27.50
N GLU A 52 6.37 5.31 -27.91
CA GLU A 52 7.48 4.43 -27.55
C GLU A 52 7.84 4.60 -26.07
N SER A 53 7.97 5.85 -25.61
CA SER A 53 8.16 6.15 -24.18
C SER A 53 6.98 5.64 -23.33
N PHE A 54 5.75 5.67 -23.88
CA PHE A 54 4.58 5.06 -23.24
C PHE A 54 4.74 3.55 -23.08
N LEU A 55 5.12 2.84 -24.17
CA LEU A 55 5.27 1.39 -24.16
C LEU A 55 6.30 0.93 -23.11
N TRP A 56 7.45 1.60 -23.07
CA TRP A 56 8.56 1.25 -22.19
C TRP A 56 8.40 1.80 -20.77
N GLY A 57 7.61 2.83 -20.55
CA GLY A 57 7.57 3.58 -19.30
C GLY A 57 8.83 4.40 -19.09
N SER A 58 9.31 5.05 -20.17
CA SER A 58 10.52 5.85 -20.16
C SER A 58 10.35 7.13 -19.37
N LEU A 59 11.43 7.57 -18.74
CA LEU A 59 11.49 8.78 -17.92
C LEU A 59 11.42 10.05 -18.77
N ASP A 60 11.88 9.96 -20.02
CA ASP A 60 11.99 11.07 -20.96
C ASP A 60 11.39 10.74 -22.34
N SER A 61 11.03 11.76 -23.10
CA SER A 61 10.45 11.62 -24.44
C SER A 61 11.45 11.22 -25.53
N GLY A 62 12.76 11.31 -25.25
CA GLY A 62 13.84 10.78 -26.08
C GLY A 62 14.06 9.28 -25.91
N ASN A 63 13.34 8.67 -24.97
CA ASN A 63 13.35 7.23 -24.72
C ASN A 63 14.72 6.69 -24.29
N ALA A 64 15.47 7.46 -23.46
CA ALA A 64 16.82 7.09 -23.05
C ALA A 64 16.83 6.02 -21.94
N ILE A 65 15.96 6.15 -20.94
CA ILE A 65 15.93 5.27 -19.76
C ILE A 65 14.51 5.07 -19.25
N THR A 66 14.18 3.85 -18.78
CA THR A 66 12.89 3.58 -18.12
C THR A 66 12.92 4.01 -16.66
N VAL A 67 11.75 4.11 -16.03
CA VAL A 67 11.68 4.13 -14.57
C VAL A 67 12.14 2.80 -13.98
N ASP A 68 12.38 2.78 -12.67
CA ASP A 68 12.82 1.59 -11.91
C ASP A 68 11.71 0.54 -11.64
N LYS A 69 10.56 0.72 -12.27
CA LYS A 69 9.38 -0.17 -12.15
C LYS A 69 8.81 -0.49 -13.52
N PRO A 70 8.07 -1.61 -13.66
CA PRO A 70 7.34 -1.90 -14.90
C PRO A 70 6.28 -0.84 -15.20
N PRO A 71 5.85 -0.68 -16.47
CA PRO A 71 5.17 0.52 -16.95
C PRO A 71 3.66 0.59 -16.68
N ALA A 72 2.99 -0.45 -16.15
CA ALA A 72 1.53 -0.50 -16.15
C ALA A 72 0.86 0.67 -15.39
N SER A 73 1.47 1.16 -14.30
CA SER A 73 0.96 2.35 -13.61
C SER A 73 1.21 3.63 -14.41
N ILE A 74 2.35 3.71 -15.11
CA ILE A 74 2.69 4.85 -15.97
C ILE A 74 1.71 4.94 -17.14
N TRP A 75 1.32 3.81 -17.74
CA TRP A 75 0.34 3.80 -18.84
C TRP A 75 -0.96 4.52 -18.46
N LEU A 76 -1.51 4.25 -17.26
CA LEU A 76 -2.76 4.89 -16.83
C LEU A 76 -2.59 6.40 -16.65
N MET A 77 -1.47 6.82 -16.05
CA MET A 77 -1.17 8.23 -15.85
C MET A 77 -0.90 8.95 -17.20
N ALA A 78 -0.10 8.35 -18.07
CA ALA A 78 0.19 8.90 -19.40
C ALA A 78 -1.07 9.04 -20.26
N LEU A 79 -1.98 8.05 -20.23
CA LEU A 79 -3.27 8.15 -20.92
C LEU A 79 -4.15 9.28 -20.37
N SER A 80 -4.16 9.46 -19.04
CA SER A 80 -4.88 10.55 -18.39
C SER A 80 -4.31 11.91 -18.78
N VAL A 81 -2.96 12.04 -18.78
CA VAL A 81 -2.28 13.27 -19.23
C VAL A 81 -2.53 13.54 -20.72
N ARG A 82 -2.51 12.51 -21.56
CA ARG A 82 -2.82 12.62 -22.99
C ARG A 82 -4.25 13.11 -23.24
N ALA A 83 -5.21 12.67 -22.42
CA ALA A 83 -6.61 13.03 -22.55
C ALA A 83 -6.94 14.43 -22.00
N PHE A 84 -6.32 14.82 -20.88
CA PHE A 84 -6.69 16.02 -20.12
C PHE A 84 -5.60 17.10 -20.07
N GLY A 85 -4.46 16.89 -20.73
CA GLY A 85 -3.29 17.75 -20.64
C GLY A 85 -2.47 17.50 -19.37
N LEU A 86 -1.22 18.00 -19.35
CA LEU A 86 -0.32 17.86 -18.20
C LEU A 86 -0.76 18.76 -17.05
N SER A 87 -1.14 18.16 -15.96
CA SER A 87 -1.46 18.85 -14.71
C SER A 87 -1.35 17.87 -13.53
N SER A 88 -1.23 18.40 -12.31
CA SER A 88 -1.31 17.60 -11.08
C SER A 88 -2.60 16.75 -11.05
N PHE A 89 -3.73 17.35 -11.44
CA PHE A 89 -5.01 16.65 -11.49
C PHE A 89 -5.00 15.45 -12.44
N SER A 90 -4.56 15.63 -13.68
CA SER A 90 -4.57 14.55 -14.67
C SER A 90 -3.64 13.40 -14.32
N ILE A 91 -2.51 13.67 -13.64
CA ILE A 91 -1.59 12.63 -13.15
C ILE A 91 -2.21 11.84 -11.99
N LEU A 92 -2.87 12.52 -11.05
CA LEU A 92 -3.40 11.91 -9.83
C LEU A 92 -4.82 11.35 -9.97
N LEU A 93 -5.56 11.75 -11.02
CA LEU A 93 -6.93 11.29 -11.30
C LEU A 93 -7.07 9.76 -11.35
N PRO A 94 -6.22 9.00 -12.08
CA PRO A 94 -6.32 7.55 -12.10
C PRO A 94 -6.21 6.91 -10.73
N GLN A 95 -5.34 7.45 -9.86
CA GLN A 95 -5.13 6.95 -8.50
C GLN A 95 -6.40 7.11 -7.65
N ALA A 96 -7.02 8.29 -7.70
CA ALA A 96 -8.27 8.56 -6.98
C ALA A 96 -9.42 7.65 -7.44
N ILE A 97 -9.57 7.46 -8.76
CA ILE A 97 -10.56 6.53 -9.33
C ILE A 97 -10.28 5.10 -8.83
N MET A 98 -9.03 4.64 -8.84
CA MET A 98 -8.66 3.31 -8.34
C MET A 98 -8.99 3.15 -6.86
N GLY A 99 -8.88 4.20 -6.04
CA GLY A 99 -9.27 4.18 -4.63
C GLY A 99 -10.76 3.92 -4.45
N VAL A 100 -11.61 4.63 -5.19
CA VAL A 100 -13.07 4.45 -5.18
C VAL A 100 -13.44 3.04 -5.66
N LEU A 101 -12.83 2.57 -6.76
CA LEU A 101 -13.07 1.22 -7.30
C LEU A 101 -12.63 0.12 -6.33
N THR A 102 -11.48 0.28 -5.67
CA THR A 102 -10.99 -0.67 -4.66
C THR A 102 -11.96 -0.75 -3.48
N THR A 103 -12.44 0.40 -2.99
CA THR A 103 -13.44 0.47 -1.91
C THR A 103 -14.71 -0.26 -2.29
N TYR A 104 -15.25 0.00 -3.49
CA TYR A 104 -16.43 -0.69 -4.00
C TYR A 104 -16.21 -2.21 -4.10
N LEU A 105 -15.08 -2.63 -4.64
CA LEU A 105 -14.79 -4.05 -4.87
C LEU A 105 -14.61 -4.80 -3.55
N LEU A 106 -13.98 -4.20 -2.56
CA LEU A 106 -13.89 -4.74 -1.19
C LEU A 106 -15.27 -4.88 -0.56
N TYR A 107 -16.07 -3.81 -0.59
CA TYR A 107 -17.46 -3.86 -0.14
C TYR A 107 -18.24 -4.98 -0.81
N ALA A 108 -18.20 -5.05 -2.14
CA ALA A 108 -18.94 -6.03 -2.93
C ALA A 108 -18.51 -7.47 -2.61
N THR A 109 -17.20 -7.70 -2.45
CA THR A 109 -16.63 -8.99 -2.12
C THR A 109 -17.08 -9.46 -0.74
N VAL A 110 -16.90 -8.61 0.28
CA VAL A 110 -17.22 -8.99 1.67
C VAL A 110 -18.73 -9.08 1.87
N ARG A 111 -19.51 -8.13 1.33
CA ARG A 111 -20.97 -8.19 1.38
C ARG A 111 -21.51 -9.52 0.85
N ARG A 112 -20.88 -10.05 -0.18
CA ARG A 112 -21.34 -11.28 -0.84
C ARG A 112 -21.36 -12.48 0.10
N TYR A 113 -20.40 -12.58 0.99
CA TYR A 113 -20.23 -13.75 1.87
C TYR A 113 -20.61 -13.47 3.33
N TRP A 114 -20.42 -12.22 3.80
CA TRP A 114 -20.61 -11.83 5.19
C TRP A 114 -21.76 -10.85 5.42
N GLY A 115 -22.44 -10.42 4.35
CA GLY A 115 -23.58 -9.52 4.42
C GLY A 115 -23.23 -8.04 4.35
N ASN A 116 -24.28 -7.20 4.31
CA ASN A 116 -24.14 -5.77 4.01
C ASN A 116 -23.33 -5.02 5.07
N ALA A 117 -23.57 -5.30 6.35
CA ALA A 117 -22.85 -4.65 7.44
C ALA A 117 -21.34 -4.90 7.38
N ALA A 118 -20.92 -6.17 7.15
CA ALA A 118 -19.51 -6.52 7.00
C ALA A 118 -18.87 -5.79 5.81
N GLY A 119 -19.59 -5.72 4.67
CA GLY A 119 -19.11 -4.98 3.50
C GLY A 119 -18.92 -3.49 3.78
N LEU A 120 -19.88 -2.86 4.45
CA LEU A 120 -19.79 -1.43 4.82
C LEU A 120 -18.63 -1.17 5.79
N ILE A 121 -18.50 -1.98 6.84
CA ILE A 121 -17.40 -1.87 7.81
C ILE A 121 -16.04 -2.01 7.08
N THR A 122 -15.93 -2.98 6.17
CA THR A 122 -14.72 -3.15 5.35
C THR A 122 -14.39 -1.90 4.54
N GLY A 123 -15.38 -1.34 3.84
CA GLY A 123 -15.18 -0.14 3.03
C GLY A 123 -14.77 1.07 3.87
N ILE A 124 -15.44 1.29 5.01
CA ILE A 124 -15.13 2.38 5.95
C ILE A 124 -13.71 2.20 6.52
N ALA A 125 -13.37 1.01 7.01
CA ALA A 125 -12.05 0.72 7.56
C ALA A 125 -10.94 0.93 6.52
N PHE A 126 -11.17 0.54 5.26
CA PHE A 126 -10.22 0.74 4.17
C PHE A 126 -10.02 2.23 3.84
N VAL A 127 -11.11 2.99 3.67
CA VAL A 127 -11.04 4.43 3.34
C VAL A 127 -10.37 5.22 4.46
N LEU A 128 -10.60 4.84 5.72
CA LEU A 128 -9.99 5.48 6.89
C LEU A 128 -8.59 4.94 7.24
N THR A 129 -8.03 4.01 6.46
CA THR A 129 -6.64 3.59 6.65
C THR A 129 -5.70 4.67 6.11
N PRO A 130 -4.85 5.31 6.96
CA PRO A 130 -4.09 6.49 6.56
C PRO A 130 -3.21 6.27 5.34
N VAL A 131 -2.48 5.17 5.28
CA VAL A 131 -1.63 4.85 4.12
C VAL A 131 -2.45 4.58 2.84
N ALA A 132 -3.69 4.10 2.94
CA ALA A 132 -4.56 3.97 1.78
C ALA A 132 -5.03 5.35 1.30
N ALA A 133 -5.43 6.23 2.22
CA ALA A 133 -5.76 7.61 1.88
C ALA A 133 -4.60 8.30 1.15
N LEU A 134 -3.37 8.10 1.58
CA LEU A 134 -2.19 8.65 0.93
C LEU A 134 -1.97 8.05 -0.47
N MET A 135 -1.87 6.73 -0.60
CA MET A 135 -1.46 6.08 -1.86
C MET A 135 -2.50 6.19 -2.99
N PHE A 136 -3.77 6.34 -2.68
CA PHE A 136 -4.79 6.61 -3.69
C PHE A 136 -4.94 8.11 -4.05
N ARG A 137 -4.02 8.94 -3.56
CA ARG A 137 -3.87 10.37 -3.88
C ARG A 137 -2.45 10.70 -4.34
N PHE A 138 -1.63 9.67 -4.59
CA PHE A 138 -0.22 9.78 -4.89
C PHE A 138 0.15 8.89 -6.08
N ASN A 139 1.04 9.32 -6.96
CA ASN A 139 1.32 8.68 -8.25
C ASN A 139 2.33 7.53 -8.20
N ASN A 140 2.54 6.93 -7.03
CA ASN A 140 3.27 5.67 -6.94
C ASN A 140 2.46 4.49 -7.52
N PRO A 141 3.10 3.40 -7.95
CA PRO A 141 2.42 2.25 -8.57
C PRO A 141 1.49 1.48 -7.62
N ASP A 142 1.53 1.77 -6.33
CA ASP A 142 0.83 1.06 -5.27
C ASP A 142 -0.70 1.08 -5.42
N ALA A 143 -1.29 2.18 -5.93
CA ALA A 143 -2.73 2.28 -6.13
C ALA A 143 -3.25 1.20 -7.10
N LEU A 144 -2.60 1.05 -8.25
CA LEU A 144 -2.95 0.03 -9.25
C LEU A 144 -2.68 -1.37 -8.70
N LEU A 145 -1.53 -1.58 -8.04
CA LEU A 145 -1.18 -2.86 -7.43
C LEU A 145 -2.29 -3.34 -6.48
N VAL A 146 -2.73 -2.50 -5.54
CA VAL A 146 -3.75 -2.85 -4.54
C VAL A 146 -5.09 -3.14 -5.20
N LEU A 147 -5.51 -2.34 -6.19
CA LEU A 147 -6.74 -2.62 -6.95
C LEU A 147 -6.69 -4.00 -7.63
N LEU A 148 -5.58 -4.32 -8.30
CA LEU A 148 -5.39 -5.59 -9.00
C LEU A 148 -5.36 -6.77 -8.03
N MET A 149 -4.69 -6.64 -6.88
CA MET A 149 -4.68 -7.66 -5.83
C MET A 149 -6.08 -7.92 -5.28
N VAL A 150 -6.87 -6.88 -5.00
CA VAL A 150 -8.26 -7.01 -4.54
C VAL A 150 -9.15 -7.62 -5.62
N ALA A 151 -8.98 -7.21 -6.87
CA ALA A 151 -9.71 -7.79 -8.00
C ALA A 151 -9.38 -9.28 -8.20
N ALA A 152 -8.10 -9.66 -8.07
CA ALA A 152 -7.69 -11.07 -8.13
C ALA A 152 -8.29 -11.88 -6.98
N ALA A 153 -8.28 -11.37 -5.74
CA ALA A 153 -8.94 -11.99 -4.59
C ALA A 153 -10.44 -12.20 -4.83
N HIS A 154 -11.12 -11.18 -5.39
CA HIS A 154 -12.52 -11.29 -5.81
C HIS A 154 -12.72 -12.42 -6.81
N CYS A 155 -11.90 -12.49 -7.86
CA CYS A 155 -12.00 -13.52 -8.89
C CYS A 155 -11.76 -14.94 -8.34
N VAL A 156 -10.76 -15.12 -7.47
CA VAL A 156 -10.51 -16.40 -6.79
C VAL A 156 -11.72 -16.83 -5.99
N LEU A 157 -12.30 -15.96 -5.16
CA LEU A 157 -13.49 -16.27 -4.37
C LEU A 157 -14.71 -16.55 -5.26
N ARG A 158 -14.88 -15.80 -6.35
CA ARG A 158 -15.94 -16.05 -7.34
C ARG A 158 -15.80 -17.40 -8.03
N SER A 159 -14.57 -17.84 -8.29
CA SER A 159 -14.32 -19.16 -8.91
C SER A 159 -14.86 -20.30 -8.05
N LEU A 160 -14.78 -20.18 -6.73
CA LEU A 160 -15.22 -21.19 -5.78
C LEU A 160 -16.74 -21.37 -5.67
N GLU A 161 -17.53 -20.45 -6.23
CA GLU A 161 -19.02 -20.51 -6.18
C GLU A 161 -19.63 -21.56 -7.12
N TYR A 162 -18.87 -22.07 -8.07
CA TYR A 162 -19.43 -22.89 -9.14
C TYR A 162 -19.36 -24.38 -8.85
N ALA A 163 -20.51 -25.04 -9.02
CA ALA A 163 -20.68 -26.47 -8.80
C ALA A 163 -19.90 -27.35 -9.81
N LYS A 164 -19.80 -28.64 -9.52
CA LYS A 164 -19.17 -29.68 -10.37
C LYS A 164 -19.99 -30.02 -11.62
N THR A 165 -20.38 -29.04 -12.41
CA THR A 165 -21.05 -29.24 -13.71
C THR A 165 -20.13 -28.78 -14.84
N ARG A 166 -20.36 -29.21 -16.08
CA ARG A 166 -19.57 -28.79 -17.25
C ARG A 166 -19.57 -27.25 -17.37
N ALA A 167 -20.74 -26.62 -17.28
CA ALA A 167 -20.88 -25.17 -17.31
C ALA A 167 -20.23 -24.49 -16.10
N GLY A 168 -20.37 -25.07 -14.89
CA GLY A 168 -19.72 -24.58 -13.67
C GLY A 168 -18.21 -24.67 -13.76
N ASN A 169 -17.67 -25.76 -14.29
CA ASN A 169 -16.22 -25.91 -14.51
C ASN A 169 -15.67 -24.84 -15.45
N ARG A 170 -16.35 -24.57 -16.59
CA ARG A 170 -15.93 -23.52 -17.54
C ARG A 170 -15.91 -22.15 -16.87
N ARG A 171 -16.97 -21.76 -16.14
CA ARG A 171 -17.07 -20.48 -15.46
C ARG A 171 -15.99 -20.34 -14.38
N ARG A 172 -15.72 -21.39 -13.61
CA ARG A 172 -14.65 -21.39 -12.59
C ARG A 172 -13.29 -21.14 -13.23
N THR A 173 -12.96 -21.87 -14.32
CA THR A 173 -11.71 -21.68 -15.05
C THR A 173 -11.57 -20.24 -15.55
N TRP A 174 -12.63 -19.64 -16.10
CA TRP A 174 -12.59 -18.24 -16.55
C TRP A 174 -12.29 -17.26 -15.42
N TRP A 175 -12.88 -17.46 -14.22
CA TRP A 175 -12.56 -16.66 -13.06
C TRP A 175 -11.10 -16.83 -12.61
N MET A 176 -10.56 -18.05 -12.71
CA MET A 176 -9.15 -18.31 -12.40
C MET A 176 -8.21 -17.68 -13.45
N VAL A 177 -8.53 -17.78 -14.73
CA VAL A 177 -7.78 -17.08 -15.80
C VAL A 177 -7.78 -15.57 -15.56
N LEU A 178 -8.94 -15.00 -15.24
CA LEU A 178 -9.04 -13.57 -14.94
C LEU A 178 -8.22 -13.18 -13.70
N ALA A 179 -8.24 -14.01 -12.64
CA ALA A 179 -7.38 -13.81 -11.48
C ALA A 179 -5.90 -13.82 -11.89
N GLY A 180 -5.49 -14.75 -12.74
CA GLY A 180 -4.14 -14.81 -13.28
C GLY A 180 -3.76 -13.56 -14.08
N ILE A 181 -4.63 -13.12 -15.00
CA ILE A 181 -4.44 -11.88 -15.78
C ILE A 181 -4.23 -10.67 -14.85
N LEU A 182 -5.05 -10.53 -13.81
CA LEU A 182 -4.94 -9.43 -12.85
C LEU A 182 -3.61 -9.48 -12.06
N VAL A 183 -3.16 -10.68 -11.69
CA VAL A 183 -1.84 -10.88 -11.08
C VAL A 183 -0.72 -10.53 -12.07
N GLY A 184 -0.84 -10.91 -13.34
CA GLY A 184 0.12 -10.55 -14.40
C GLY A 184 0.24 -9.03 -14.58
N PHE A 185 -0.87 -8.31 -14.65
CA PHE A 185 -0.82 -6.84 -14.67
C PHE A 185 -0.29 -6.26 -13.35
N GLY A 186 -0.54 -6.91 -12.20
CA GLY A 186 0.07 -6.55 -10.92
C GLY A 186 1.59 -6.71 -10.95
N PHE A 187 2.10 -7.74 -11.64
CA PHE A 187 3.53 -7.90 -11.90
C PHE A 187 4.08 -6.76 -12.77
N LEU A 188 3.38 -6.39 -13.85
CA LEU A 188 3.73 -5.22 -14.67
C LEU A 188 3.52 -3.88 -13.97
N THR A 189 3.00 -3.89 -12.75
CA THR A 189 2.84 -2.68 -11.90
C THR A 189 3.98 -2.56 -10.89
N LYS A 190 4.25 -3.63 -10.13
CA LYS A 190 5.25 -3.61 -9.03
C LYS A 190 5.90 -4.97 -8.81
N GLN A 191 6.15 -5.69 -9.89
CA GLN A 191 6.88 -6.96 -9.96
C GLN A 191 6.47 -7.97 -8.87
N MET A 192 7.44 -8.52 -8.12
CA MET A 192 7.23 -9.64 -7.20
C MET A 192 6.30 -9.31 -6.02
N GLN A 193 6.03 -8.04 -5.71
CA GLN A 193 5.18 -7.67 -4.58
C GLN A 193 3.74 -8.20 -4.73
N VAL A 194 3.21 -8.32 -5.95
CA VAL A 194 1.88 -8.91 -6.20
C VAL A 194 1.80 -10.37 -5.76
N PHE A 195 2.91 -11.10 -5.73
CA PHE A 195 2.92 -12.53 -5.39
C PHE A 195 2.69 -12.80 -3.90
N LEU A 196 2.77 -11.78 -3.04
CA LEU A 196 2.50 -11.92 -1.61
C LEU A 196 1.08 -12.42 -1.30
N VAL A 197 0.12 -12.26 -2.22
CA VAL A 197 -1.25 -12.76 -2.05
C VAL A 197 -1.43 -14.21 -2.52
N LEU A 198 -0.52 -14.72 -3.35
CA LEU A 198 -0.69 -16.04 -3.99
C LEU A 198 -0.76 -17.21 -3.00
N PRO A 199 0.04 -17.26 -1.92
CA PRO A 199 -0.08 -18.35 -0.95
C PRO A 199 -1.48 -18.46 -0.35
N GLY A 200 -2.07 -17.33 0.05
CA GLY A 200 -3.44 -17.27 0.56
C GLY A 200 -4.48 -17.72 -0.48
N PHE A 201 -4.32 -17.28 -1.73
CA PHE A 201 -5.19 -17.67 -2.85
C PHE A 201 -5.11 -19.17 -3.16
N ALA A 202 -3.89 -19.71 -3.25
CA ALA A 202 -3.66 -21.12 -3.54
C ALA A 202 -4.22 -22.03 -2.44
N ILE A 203 -3.94 -21.71 -1.17
CA ILE A 203 -4.46 -22.49 -0.03
C ILE A 203 -5.98 -22.45 -0.01
N ALA A 204 -6.60 -21.28 -0.16
CA ALA A 204 -8.05 -21.15 -0.19
C ALA A 204 -8.68 -21.95 -1.35
N PHE A 205 -8.09 -21.86 -2.55
CA PHE A 205 -8.56 -22.58 -3.72
C PHE A 205 -8.41 -24.10 -3.57
N LEU A 206 -7.26 -24.57 -3.09
CA LEU A 206 -7.00 -25.99 -2.85
C LEU A 206 -7.92 -26.58 -1.78
N ILE A 207 -8.21 -25.86 -0.71
CA ILE A 207 -9.09 -26.33 0.35
C ILE A 207 -10.56 -26.24 -0.06
N ALA A 208 -11.01 -25.07 -0.52
CA ALA A 208 -12.43 -24.75 -0.68
C ALA A 208 -13.02 -25.10 -2.05
N SER A 209 -12.21 -25.43 -3.05
CA SER A 209 -12.74 -25.81 -4.36
C SER A 209 -13.62 -27.07 -4.25
N PRO A 210 -14.84 -27.06 -4.82
CA PRO A 210 -15.77 -28.20 -4.77
C PRO A 210 -15.39 -29.36 -5.71
N THR A 211 -14.27 -29.27 -6.41
CA THR A 211 -13.84 -30.25 -7.43
C THR A 211 -12.74 -31.19 -6.95
N GLY A 212 -12.46 -32.25 -7.74
CA GLY A 212 -11.33 -33.14 -7.51
C GLY A 212 -9.99 -32.48 -7.75
N PHE A 213 -8.91 -33.08 -7.24
CA PHE A 213 -7.55 -32.53 -7.26
C PHE A 213 -7.07 -32.17 -8.67
N LEU A 214 -7.18 -33.11 -9.64
CA LEU A 214 -6.73 -32.88 -11.02
C LEU A 214 -7.39 -31.61 -11.64
N ARG A 215 -8.69 -31.45 -11.39
CA ARG A 215 -9.40 -30.26 -11.89
C ARG A 215 -8.93 -28.96 -11.24
N ARG A 216 -8.54 -28.98 -9.96
CA ARG A 216 -7.94 -27.82 -9.28
C ARG A 216 -6.60 -27.47 -9.91
N VAL A 217 -5.79 -28.50 -10.25
CA VAL A 217 -4.52 -28.28 -10.96
C VAL A 217 -4.78 -27.63 -12.31
N VAL A 218 -5.73 -28.13 -13.11
CA VAL A 218 -6.09 -27.54 -14.40
C VAL A 218 -6.52 -26.06 -14.26
N ASP A 219 -7.37 -25.75 -13.28
CA ASP A 219 -7.82 -24.37 -13.03
C ASP A 219 -6.65 -23.48 -12.54
N GLY A 220 -5.71 -24.02 -11.75
CA GLY A 220 -4.49 -23.34 -11.31
C GLY A 220 -3.54 -23.08 -12.48
N VAL A 221 -3.29 -24.07 -13.33
CA VAL A 221 -2.49 -23.92 -14.55
C VAL A 221 -3.10 -22.86 -15.48
N ALA A 222 -4.42 -22.86 -15.64
CA ALA A 222 -5.12 -21.84 -16.43
C ALA A 222 -4.91 -20.43 -15.87
N ALA A 223 -4.87 -20.27 -14.55
CA ALA A 223 -4.53 -18.99 -13.91
C ALA A 223 -3.08 -18.58 -14.20
N VAL A 224 -2.13 -19.52 -14.11
CA VAL A 224 -0.71 -19.26 -14.44
C VAL A 224 -0.56 -18.85 -15.91
N ILE A 225 -1.24 -19.55 -16.83
CA ILE A 225 -1.25 -19.18 -18.25
C ILE A 225 -1.78 -17.75 -18.42
N GLY A 226 -2.91 -17.39 -17.77
CA GLY A 226 -3.44 -16.04 -17.79
C GLY A 226 -2.45 -15.00 -17.29
N MET A 227 -1.72 -15.30 -16.21
CA MET A 227 -0.69 -14.43 -15.65
C MET A 227 0.50 -14.24 -16.62
N VAL A 228 1.01 -15.35 -17.17
CA VAL A 228 2.12 -15.33 -18.13
C VAL A 228 1.74 -14.58 -19.41
N LEU A 229 0.54 -14.78 -19.94
CA LEU A 229 0.09 -14.05 -21.13
C LEU A 229 -0.07 -12.54 -20.84
N ALA A 230 -0.55 -12.17 -19.66
CA ALA A 230 -0.74 -10.76 -19.29
C ALA A 230 0.56 -10.00 -19.05
N ALA A 231 1.59 -10.64 -18.51
CA ALA A 231 2.87 -10.01 -18.19
C ALA A 231 3.98 -10.37 -19.19
N GLY A 232 3.97 -11.60 -19.68
CA GLY A 232 5.09 -12.21 -20.40
C GLY A 232 5.38 -11.56 -21.75
N TRP A 233 4.37 -11.01 -22.43
CA TRP A 233 4.59 -10.31 -23.70
C TRP A 233 5.50 -9.10 -23.54
N TRP A 234 5.30 -8.30 -22.47
CA TRP A 234 6.12 -7.12 -22.24
C TRP A 234 7.52 -7.52 -21.74
N VAL A 235 7.60 -8.52 -20.83
CA VAL A 235 8.87 -9.10 -20.41
C VAL A 235 9.66 -9.65 -21.62
N ALA A 236 8.98 -10.34 -22.53
CA ALA A 236 9.61 -10.83 -23.77
C ALA A 236 10.16 -9.68 -24.63
N LEU A 237 9.44 -8.56 -24.75
CA LEU A 237 9.95 -7.39 -25.46
C LEU A 237 11.25 -6.86 -24.83
N THR A 238 11.34 -6.77 -23.48
CA THR A 238 12.56 -6.29 -22.83
C THR A 238 13.77 -7.19 -23.04
N VAL A 239 13.55 -8.48 -23.31
CA VAL A 239 14.62 -9.47 -23.54
C VAL A 239 14.96 -9.60 -25.03
N LEU A 240 13.96 -9.56 -25.91
CA LEU A 240 14.14 -9.81 -27.36
C LEU A 240 14.55 -8.57 -28.16
N VAL A 241 14.14 -7.37 -27.71
CA VAL A 241 14.56 -6.13 -28.37
C VAL A 241 16.00 -5.79 -27.94
N PRO A 242 16.93 -5.59 -28.89
CA PRO A 242 18.32 -5.25 -28.57
C PRO A 242 18.42 -3.97 -27.73
N SER A 243 19.42 -3.90 -26.84
CA SER A 243 19.67 -2.74 -25.97
C SER A 243 19.85 -1.42 -26.71
N GLY A 244 20.41 -1.44 -27.92
CA GLY A 244 20.52 -0.25 -28.79
C GLY A 244 19.21 0.21 -29.43
N SER A 245 18.12 -0.57 -29.32
CA SER A 245 16.80 -0.28 -29.92
C SER A 245 15.69 -0.14 -28.89
N ARG A 246 16.01 0.00 -27.62
CA ARG A 246 15.10 0.25 -26.51
C ARG A 246 15.78 1.11 -25.45
N PRO A 247 15.02 1.76 -24.54
CA PRO A 247 15.62 2.50 -23.44
C PRO A 247 16.40 1.57 -22.50
N TYR A 248 17.41 2.12 -21.84
CA TYR A 248 18.09 1.45 -20.74
C TYR A 248 17.07 1.10 -19.64
N ILE A 249 17.14 -0.09 -19.09
CA ILE A 249 16.26 -0.53 -18.00
C ILE A 249 16.70 0.14 -16.69
N GLY A 250 16.00 1.19 -16.29
CA GLY A 250 16.29 1.97 -15.10
C GLY A 250 16.28 1.12 -13.82
N GLY A 251 17.29 1.29 -12.98
CA GLY A 251 17.47 0.53 -11.74
C GLY A 251 18.16 -0.84 -11.90
N SER A 252 18.48 -1.26 -13.13
CA SER A 252 19.37 -2.42 -13.39
C SER A 252 20.81 -1.97 -13.55
N GLN A 253 21.77 -2.89 -13.35
CA GLN A 253 23.20 -2.65 -13.58
C GLN A 253 23.67 -3.09 -14.97
N THR A 254 22.99 -4.09 -15.53
CA THR A 254 23.37 -4.75 -16.80
C THR A 254 22.32 -4.52 -17.89
N ASP A 255 21.50 -3.46 -17.80
CA ASP A 255 20.43 -3.17 -18.76
C ASP A 255 19.45 -4.35 -18.91
N SER A 256 19.13 -5.04 -17.80
CA SER A 256 18.31 -6.24 -17.79
C SER A 256 17.08 -6.09 -16.90
N PHE A 257 15.90 -6.31 -17.48
CA PHE A 257 14.65 -6.33 -16.72
C PHE A 257 14.57 -7.54 -15.77
N LEU A 258 15.17 -8.66 -16.13
CA LEU A 258 15.21 -9.84 -15.26
C LEU A 258 16.12 -9.60 -14.05
N GLU A 259 17.26 -8.95 -14.25
CA GLU A 259 18.10 -8.49 -13.13
C GLU A 259 17.33 -7.55 -12.22
N LEU A 260 16.72 -6.51 -12.77
CA LEU A 260 15.88 -5.58 -12.00
C LEU A 260 14.79 -6.31 -11.19
N THR A 261 14.17 -7.33 -11.77
CA THR A 261 13.09 -8.11 -11.14
C THR A 261 13.59 -9.00 -10.02
N PHE A 262 14.68 -9.73 -10.23
CA PHE A 262 15.14 -10.72 -9.26
C PHE A 262 16.15 -10.16 -8.26
N SER A 263 16.94 -9.13 -8.62
CA SER A 263 17.86 -8.43 -7.72
C SER A 263 17.17 -7.28 -7.00
N TYR A 264 17.22 -6.06 -7.54
CA TYR A 264 16.79 -4.83 -6.90
C TYR A 264 15.32 -4.81 -6.41
N ASN A 265 14.36 -5.24 -7.24
CA ASN A 265 12.93 -5.25 -6.88
C ASN A 265 12.43 -6.61 -6.35
N GLY A 266 13.30 -7.60 -6.21
CA GLY A 266 12.96 -8.96 -5.82
C GLY A 266 13.66 -9.46 -4.57
N PHE A 267 14.53 -10.44 -4.77
CA PHE A 267 15.24 -11.08 -3.65
C PHE A 267 16.19 -10.13 -2.92
N GLY A 268 16.76 -9.12 -3.61
CA GLY A 268 17.54 -8.06 -2.97
C GLY A 268 16.77 -7.35 -1.85
N ARG A 269 15.45 -7.09 -2.06
CA ARG A 269 14.59 -6.53 -1.01
C ARG A 269 14.44 -7.44 0.21
N LEU A 270 14.51 -8.75 0.02
CA LEU A 270 14.41 -9.70 1.13
C LEU A 270 15.74 -9.84 1.89
N THR A 271 16.85 -9.89 1.16
CA THR A 271 18.18 -10.18 1.71
C THR A 271 18.95 -8.93 2.14
N GLY A 272 18.59 -7.75 1.62
CA GLY A 272 19.32 -6.49 1.81
C GLY A 272 20.52 -6.32 0.85
N SER A 273 20.72 -7.26 -0.08
CA SER A 273 21.73 -7.16 -1.13
C SER A 273 21.11 -6.47 -2.35
N GLU A 274 21.04 -5.15 -2.31
CA GLU A 274 20.42 -4.32 -3.36
C GLU A 274 21.52 -3.64 -4.20
N GLU A 275 22.07 -4.35 -5.16
CA GLU A 275 22.96 -3.78 -6.18
C GLU A 275 22.12 -2.84 -7.08
N GLY A 276 22.62 -1.63 -7.32
CA GLY A 276 21.94 -0.61 -8.13
C GLY A 276 21.09 0.38 -7.33
N SER A 277 21.06 0.29 -6.01
CA SER A 277 20.42 1.28 -5.16
C SER A 277 21.20 2.60 -5.19
N VAL A 278 20.59 3.64 -5.78
CA VAL A 278 21.10 5.03 -5.70
C VAL A 278 20.70 5.64 -4.35
N VAL A 279 21.21 5.09 -3.27
CA VAL A 279 21.09 5.74 -1.97
C VAL A 279 22.37 6.55 -1.73
N PRO A 280 22.32 7.88 -1.66
CA PRO A 280 23.49 8.68 -1.30
C PRO A 280 23.98 8.25 0.08
N GLY A 281 25.20 7.69 0.15
CA GLY A 281 25.82 7.22 1.39
C GLY A 281 25.70 5.72 1.68
N GLY A 282 25.30 4.90 0.71
CA GLY A 282 25.24 3.44 0.86
C GLY A 282 26.62 2.77 0.95
N SER A 283 27.32 2.90 2.08
CA SER A 283 28.29 1.91 2.48
C SER A 283 27.53 0.77 3.18
N SER A 284 27.68 -0.43 2.65
CA SER A 284 27.28 -1.70 3.26
C SER A 284 27.98 -1.85 4.62
N THR A 285 27.43 -1.27 5.66
CA THR A 285 27.74 -1.67 7.03
C THR A 285 26.91 -2.92 7.33
N SER A 286 27.50 -4.07 7.03
CA SER A 286 27.13 -5.36 7.61
C SER A 286 27.43 -5.32 9.12
N GLY A 287 26.58 -4.59 9.86
CA GLY A 287 26.57 -4.52 11.31
C GLY A 287 25.18 -4.89 11.80
N THR A 288 25.12 -5.80 12.75
CA THR A 288 23.95 -6.20 13.53
C THR A 288 23.30 -5.01 14.24
N GLY A 289 22.67 -4.08 13.50
CA GLY A 289 21.98 -2.93 14.09
C GLY A 289 21.36 -2.07 13.00
N GLY A 290 20.05 -2.11 12.87
CA GLY A 290 19.15 -1.22 12.19
C GLY A 290 19.70 -0.42 11.01
N GLY A 291 19.67 -0.99 9.80
CA GLY A 291 19.95 -0.24 8.59
C GLY A 291 18.99 0.96 8.42
N MET A 292 19.27 1.84 7.46
CA MET A 292 18.47 3.05 7.12
C MET A 292 16.95 2.81 7.03
N TRP A 293 16.52 1.54 6.85
CA TRP A 293 15.13 1.14 6.67
C TRP A 293 14.46 0.59 7.94
N GLY A 294 15.03 0.84 9.11
CA GLY A 294 14.54 0.37 10.40
C GLY A 294 14.92 -1.09 10.69
N GLN A 295 14.85 -1.46 11.97
CA GLN A 295 15.16 -2.81 12.41
C GLN A 295 14.14 -3.82 11.87
N THR A 296 14.62 -4.96 11.36
CA THR A 296 13.77 -6.10 11.00
C THR A 296 13.31 -6.82 12.28
N GLY A 297 12.09 -7.36 12.27
CA GLY A 297 11.56 -8.09 13.41
C GLY A 297 10.05 -8.05 13.49
N TRP A 298 9.50 -8.78 14.45
CA TRP A 298 8.05 -8.93 14.65
C TRP A 298 7.32 -7.62 14.92
N THR A 299 7.99 -6.65 15.55
CA THR A 299 7.41 -5.37 15.96
C THR A 299 7.54 -4.29 14.88
N ARG A 300 8.35 -4.49 13.83
CA ARG A 300 8.63 -3.47 12.80
C ARG A 300 7.38 -2.72 12.32
N LEU A 301 6.32 -3.45 11.98
CA LEU A 301 5.07 -2.85 11.47
C LEU A 301 4.18 -2.27 12.58
N LEU A 302 4.55 -2.48 13.83
CA LEU A 302 3.89 -1.93 15.00
C LEU A 302 4.62 -0.69 15.53
N ASP A 303 5.91 -0.53 15.22
CA ASP A 303 6.77 0.50 15.79
C ASP A 303 6.79 1.78 14.92
N GLY A 304 7.21 2.90 15.54
CA GLY A 304 7.51 4.16 14.89
C GLY A 304 6.42 4.63 13.91
N GLU A 305 6.87 5.06 12.77
CA GLU A 305 6.03 5.57 11.68
C GLU A 305 5.18 4.48 11.02
N TYR A 306 5.69 3.23 10.91
CA TYR A 306 4.96 2.13 10.27
C TYR A 306 3.62 1.85 10.94
N GLY A 307 3.59 1.87 12.29
CA GLY A 307 2.38 1.60 13.06
C GLY A 307 1.26 2.58 12.75
N THR A 308 1.57 3.86 12.63
CA THR A 308 0.57 4.90 12.33
C THR A 308 0.07 4.87 10.89
N GLN A 309 0.79 4.22 9.95
CA GLN A 309 0.35 4.04 8.57
C GLN A 309 -0.75 2.99 8.45
N ILE A 310 -0.63 1.83 9.15
CA ILE A 310 -1.43 0.62 8.86
C ILE A 310 -1.99 -0.08 10.10
N ALA A 311 -1.37 0.05 11.27
CA ALA A 311 -1.63 -0.86 12.38
C ALA A 311 -2.80 -0.48 13.29
N TRP A 312 -3.56 0.60 13.01
CA TRP A 312 -4.68 1.06 13.83
C TRP A 312 -5.71 -0.03 14.15
N LEU A 313 -6.05 -0.84 13.14
CA LEU A 313 -7.00 -1.94 13.26
C LEU A 313 -6.32 -3.32 13.27
N ALA A 314 -5.00 -3.39 13.44
CA ALA A 314 -4.26 -4.64 13.45
C ALA A 314 -4.75 -5.63 14.52
N PRO A 315 -5.02 -5.23 15.79
CA PRO A 315 -5.56 -6.17 16.78
C PRO A 315 -6.88 -6.80 16.34
N LEU A 316 -7.79 -6.00 15.74
CA LEU A 316 -9.05 -6.51 15.19
C LEU A 316 -8.82 -7.43 13.99
N ALA A 317 -7.86 -7.11 13.12
CA ALA A 317 -7.57 -7.91 11.94
C ALA A 317 -7.00 -9.29 12.30
N PHE A 318 -6.03 -9.35 13.20
CA PHE A 318 -5.49 -10.63 13.67
C PHE A 318 -6.55 -11.45 14.41
N ALA A 319 -7.33 -10.81 15.30
CA ALA A 319 -8.45 -11.46 15.95
C ALA A 319 -9.50 -11.94 14.95
N GLY A 320 -9.67 -11.23 13.82
CA GLY A 320 -10.61 -11.57 12.75
C GLY A 320 -10.34 -12.90 12.08
N ILE A 321 -9.09 -13.34 11.99
CA ILE A 321 -8.74 -14.69 11.52
C ILE A 321 -9.31 -15.73 12.48
N VAL A 322 -9.02 -15.59 13.78
CA VAL A 322 -9.46 -16.53 14.81
C VAL A 322 -10.98 -16.54 14.96
N ILE A 323 -11.58 -15.34 15.11
CA ILE A 323 -13.03 -15.17 15.26
C ILE A 323 -13.77 -15.68 14.03
N GLY A 324 -13.26 -15.39 12.82
CA GLY A 324 -13.84 -15.90 11.58
C GLY A 324 -13.85 -17.43 11.53
N LEU A 325 -12.77 -18.09 11.92
CA LEU A 325 -12.68 -19.54 11.98
C LEU A 325 -13.54 -20.13 13.10
N VAL A 326 -13.56 -19.54 14.29
CA VAL A 326 -14.37 -19.99 15.44
C VAL A 326 -15.87 -19.87 15.13
N THR A 327 -16.30 -18.74 14.57
CA THR A 327 -17.73 -18.54 14.23
C THR A 327 -18.23 -19.50 13.15
N LEU A 328 -17.35 -19.94 12.27
CA LEU A 328 -17.66 -20.94 11.24
C LEU A 328 -17.62 -22.38 11.77
N GLY A 329 -16.89 -22.63 12.85
CA GLY A 329 -16.83 -23.90 13.57
C GLY A 329 -16.66 -25.10 12.62
N ARG A 330 -17.66 -26.00 12.61
CA ARG A 330 -17.70 -27.19 11.76
C ARG A 330 -18.28 -26.97 10.35
N ALA A 331 -18.38 -25.73 9.85
CA ALA A 331 -18.82 -25.47 8.48
C ALA A 331 -18.01 -26.32 7.48
N ALA A 332 -18.66 -26.69 6.37
CA ALA A 332 -18.01 -27.52 5.34
C ALA A 332 -16.73 -26.84 4.81
N ARG A 333 -15.75 -27.64 4.35
CA ARG A 333 -14.51 -27.10 3.78
C ARG A 333 -14.75 -26.17 2.59
N ILE A 334 -15.87 -26.33 1.89
CA ILE A 334 -16.29 -25.52 0.73
C ILE A 334 -17.09 -24.26 1.13
N ASP A 335 -17.19 -23.93 2.41
CA ASP A 335 -17.86 -22.70 2.85
C ASP A 335 -17.04 -21.48 2.39
N LEU A 336 -17.69 -20.60 1.63
CA LEU A 336 -17.05 -19.45 1.00
C LEU A 336 -16.62 -18.37 2.02
N ARG A 337 -17.25 -18.34 3.19
CA ARG A 337 -16.82 -17.46 4.30
C ARG A 337 -15.49 -17.95 4.85
N ARG A 338 -15.33 -19.28 5.02
CA ARG A 338 -14.03 -19.88 5.40
C ARG A 338 -12.97 -19.60 4.34
N ALA A 339 -13.31 -19.76 3.06
CA ALA A 339 -12.41 -19.43 1.96
C ALA A 339 -11.97 -17.97 2.00
N SER A 340 -12.88 -17.03 2.29
CA SER A 340 -12.52 -15.60 2.41
C SER A 340 -11.61 -15.32 3.60
N VAL A 341 -11.80 -15.98 4.76
CA VAL A 341 -10.87 -15.88 5.89
C VAL A 341 -9.48 -16.39 5.51
N ILE A 342 -9.39 -17.48 4.75
CA ILE A 342 -8.10 -18.04 4.30
C ILE A 342 -7.43 -17.10 3.29
N VAL A 343 -8.18 -16.55 2.33
CA VAL A 343 -7.66 -15.60 1.33
C VAL A 343 -7.06 -14.38 2.02
N PHE A 344 -7.83 -13.67 2.82
CA PHE A 344 -7.39 -12.42 3.45
C PHE A 344 -6.48 -12.66 4.66
N GLY A 345 -6.66 -13.74 5.40
CA GLY A 345 -5.77 -14.15 6.49
C GLY A 345 -4.39 -14.58 5.97
N GLY A 346 -4.35 -15.35 4.88
CA GLY A 346 -3.10 -15.71 4.20
C GLY A 346 -2.41 -14.48 3.60
N TRP A 347 -3.18 -13.58 2.98
CA TRP A 347 -2.67 -12.29 2.50
C TRP A 347 -2.05 -11.49 3.65
N LEU A 348 -2.79 -11.29 4.75
CA LEU A 348 -2.27 -10.57 5.93
C LEU A 348 -0.99 -11.22 6.45
N ALA A 349 -1.02 -12.53 6.69
CA ALA A 349 0.10 -13.25 7.32
C ALA A 349 1.37 -13.21 6.45
N VAL A 350 1.26 -13.54 5.15
CA VAL A 350 2.42 -13.56 4.25
C VAL A 350 3.00 -12.16 4.07
N THR A 351 2.15 -11.16 3.80
CA THR A 351 2.63 -9.78 3.58
C THR A 351 3.19 -9.19 4.87
N TRP A 352 2.55 -9.44 6.01
CA TRP A 352 3.04 -8.97 7.31
C TRP A 352 4.40 -9.55 7.65
N LEU A 353 4.56 -10.87 7.53
CA LEU A 353 5.83 -11.54 7.76
C LEU A 353 6.92 -11.05 6.80
N THR A 354 6.63 -10.96 5.51
CA THR A 354 7.59 -10.46 4.53
C THR A 354 8.06 -9.06 4.90
N PHE A 355 7.14 -8.13 5.17
CA PHE A 355 7.49 -6.74 5.50
C PHE A 355 8.16 -6.59 6.86
N SER A 356 7.89 -7.49 7.81
CA SER A 356 8.56 -7.50 9.11
C SER A 356 10.03 -7.94 9.02
N PHE A 357 10.35 -8.86 8.11
CA PHE A 357 11.67 -9.51 8.06
C PHE A 357 12.51 -9.17 6.83
N MET A 358 11.97 -8.49 5.82
CA MET A 358 12.77 -8.05 4.68
C MET A 358 13.85 -7.05 5.12
N ALA A 359 15.10 -7.27 4.66
CA ALA A 359 16.26 -6.50 5.09
C ALA A 359 16.59 -5.30 4.18
N GLY A 360 16.12 -5.32 2.93
CA GLY A 360 16.36 -4.26 1.95
C GLY A 360 15.45 -3.04 2.10
N ILE A 361 15.44 -2.17 1.09
CA ILE A 361 14.66 -0.93 1.06
C ILE A 361 13.18 -1.21 1.35
N PHE A 362 12.66 -0.60 2.41
CA PHE A 362 11.27 -0.73 2.82
C PHE A 362 10.70 0.62 3.23
N HIS A 363 9.95 1.22 2.33
CA HIS A 363 9.26 2.47 2.62
C HIS A 363 7.94 2.23 3.35
N GLN A 364 7.57 3.14 4.24
CA GLN A 364 6.38 3.06 5.09
C GLN A 364 5.09 2.91 4.26
N TYR A 365 5.01 3.57 3.10
CA TYR A 365 3.84 3.48 2.23
C TYR A 365 3.63 2.11 1.56
N TYR A 366 4.64 1.21 1.53
CA TYR A 366 4.43 -0.18 1.05
C TYR A 366 3.37 -0.91 1.88
N THR A 367 3.17 -0.50 3.13
CA THR A 367 2.16 -1.07 4.02
C THR A 367 0.73 -0.94 3.50
N VAL A 368 0.47 -0.11 2.48
CA VAL A 368 -0.84 -0.05 1.80
C VAL A 368 -1.26 -1.42 1.24
N ALA A 369 -0.32 -2.28 0.87
CA ALA A 369 -0.61 -3.64 0.43
C ALA A 369 -1.30 -4.51 1.51
N LEU A 370 -1.20 -4.14 2.80
CA LEU A 370 -1.90 -4.79 3.91
C LEU A 370 -3.32 -4.25 4.13
N ALA A 371 -3.61 -3.02 3.68
CA ALA A 371 -4.85 -2.32 4.01
C ALA A 371 -6.13 -3.10 3.64
N PRO A 372 -6.25 -3.77 2.47
CA PRO A 372 -7.40 -4.60 2.15
C PRO A 372 -7.62 -5.74 3.14
N ALA A 373 -6.56 -6.47 3.48
CA ALA A 373 -6.64 -7.62 4.38
C ALA A 373 -7.00 -7.18 5.82
N VAL A 374 -6.38 -6.11 6.30
CA VAL A 374 -6.68 -5.52 7.63
C VAL A 374 -8.15 -5.10 7.69
N ALA A 375 -8.66 -4.37 6.70
CA ALA A 375 -10.04 -3.89 6.67
C ALA A 375 -11.06 -5.05 6.63
N VAL A 376 -10.81 -6.06 5.79
CA VAL A 376 -11.70 -7.23 5.68
C VAL A 376 -11.74 -8.04 6.97
N LEU A 377 -10.58 -8.34 7.54
CA LEU A 377 -10.49 -9.17 8.74
C LEU A 377 -11.02 -8.43 9.98
N ALA A 378 -10.79 -7.12 10.10
CA ALA A 378 -11.41 -6.30 11.14
C ALA A 378 -12.95 -6.33 11.04
N ALA A 379 -13.51 -6.24 9.84
CA ALA A 379 -14.95 -6.36 9.62
C ALA A 379 -15.48 -7.75 9.96
N ILE A 380 -14.73 -8.80 9.66
CA ILE A 380 -15.06 -10.19 10.05
C ILE A 380 -15.05 -10.35 11.57
N ALA A 381 -14.06 -9.76 12.28
CA ALA A 381 -14.02 -9.75 13.74
C ALA A 381 -15.29 -9.13 14.34
N VAL A 382 -15.60 -7.90 13.93
CA VAL A 382 -16.76 -7.16 14.43
C VAL A 382 -18.07 -7.91 14.17
N THR A 383 -18.26 -8.37 12.94
CA THR A 383 -19.52 -9.07 12.57
C THR A 383 -19.61 -10.47 13.18
N GLY A 384 -18.49 -11.18 13.31
CA GLY A 384 -18.43 -12.48 13.97
C GLY A 384 -18.76 -12.40 15.46
N LEU A 385 -18.20 -11.44 16.18
CA LEU A 385 -18.54 -11.16 17.58
C LEU A 385 -20.00 -10.77 17.74
N TRP A 386 -20.52 -9.92 16.85
CA TRP A 386 -21.93 -9.51 16.90
C TRP A 386 -22.90 -10.67 16.69
N VAL A 387 -22.64 -11.54 15.72
CA VAL A 387 -23.47 -12.73 15.46
C VAL A 387 -23.42 -13.69 16.66
N SER A 388 -22.25 -13.84 17.26
CA SER A 388 -22.01 -14.76 18.40
C SER A 388 -22.23 -14.11 19.76
N ARG A 389 -22.78 -12.90 19.87
CA ARG A 389 -22.88 -12.10 21.10
C ARG A 389 -23.59 -12.75 22.29
N LYS A 390 -24.36 -13.81 22.03
CA LYS A 390 -25.04 -14.60 23.07
C LYS A 390 -24.16 -15.70 23.67
N SER A 391 -23.06 -16.08 22.98
CA SER A 391 -22.14 -17.12 23.46
C SER A 391 -21.20 -16.55 24.53
N LEU A 392 -20.80 -17.41 25.48
CA LEU A 392 -19.90 -17.02 26.58
C LEU A 392 -18.57 -16.46 26.04
N TRP A 393 -17.96 -17.16 25.06
CA TRP A 393 -16.69 -16.72 24.49
C TRP A 393 -16.76 -15.30 23.89
N SER A 394 -17.85 -14.97 23.19
CA SER A 394 -18.02 -13.64 22.61
C SER A 394 -18.29 -12.57 23.64
N ARG A 395 -19.00 -12.91 24.74
CA ARG A 395 -19.23 -11.99 25.87
C ARG A 395 -17.94 -11.61 26.57
N ILE A 396 -16.93 -12.48 26.58
CA ILE A 396 -15.60 -12.23 27.14
C ILE A 396 -14.70 -11.56 26.10
N ALA A 397 -14.65 -12.09 24.86
CA ALA A 397 -13.75 -11.62 23.83
C ALA A 397 -14.08 -10.18 23.35
N THR A 398 -15.36 -9.79 23.32
CA THR A 398 -15.75 -8.45 22.84
C THR A 398 -15.17 -7.33 23.72
N PRO A 399 -15.42 -7.27 25.04
CA PRO A 399 -14.85 -6.23 25.89
C PRO A 399 -13.32 -6.27 25.93
N ALA A 400 -12.71 -7.46 25.96
CA ALA A 400 -11.26 -7.61 25.95
C ALA A 400 -10.62 -7.07 24.68
N LEU A 401 -11.18 -7.40 23.52
CA LEU A 401 -10.69 -6.93 22.23
C LEU A 401 -10.91 -5.43 22.04
N VAL A 402 -12.04 -4.87 22.49
CA VAL A 402 -12.31 -3.43 22.45
C VAL A 402 -11.32 -2.67 23.30
N LEU A 403 -11.08 -3.11 24.54
CA LEU A 403 -10.13 -2.47 25.45
C LEU A 403 -8.70 -2.55 24.90
N GLY A 404 -8.27 -3.74 24.45
CA GLY A 404 -6.94 -3.93 23.88
C GLY A 404 -6.72 -3.12 22.60
N SER A 405 -7.73 -3.03 21.73
CA SER A 405 -7.66 -2.20 20.52
C SER A 405 -7.67 -0.70 20.84
N ALA A 406 -8.42 -0.27 21.83
CA ALA A 406 -8.45 1.13 22.28
C ALA A 406 -7.11 1.54 22.92
N TYR A 407 -6.53 0.69 23.75
CA TYR A 407 -5.20 0.90 24.32
C TYR A 407 -4.14 0.96 23.21
N TRP A 408 -4.21 0.06 22.23
CA TRP A 408 -3.32 0.08 21.06
C TRP A 408 -3.47 1.39 20.25
N ALA A 409 -4.70 1.80 19.97
CA ALA A 409 -4.96 3.06 19.26
C ALA A 409 -4.51 4.29 20.06
N PHE A 410 -4.60 4.25 21.40
CA PHE A 410 -4.03 5.24 22.29
C PHE A 410 -2.51 5.33 22.11
N THR A 411 -1.78 4.18 22.12
CA THR A 411 -0.33 4.18 21.95
C THR A 411 0.11 4.70 20.57
N LEU A 412 -0.66 4.45 19.53
CA LEU A 412 -0.39 5.02 18.20
C LEU A 412 -0.62 6.54 18.16
N ALA A 413 -1.71 7.03 18.77
CA ALA A 413 -2.00 8.46 18.83
C ALA A 413 -1.01 9.23 19.71
N ASP A 414 -0.44 8.58 20.73
CA ASP A 414 0.57 9.15 21.63
C ASP A 414 1.91 9.45 20.95
N ARG A 415 2.16 8.87 19.78
CA ARG A 415 3.40 9.08 18.99
C ARG A 415 3.48 10.45 18.31
N SER A 416 2.38 11.21 18.28
CA SER A 416 2.35 12.54 17.67
C SER A 416 1.90 13.59 18.67
N THR A 417 2.49 14.76 18.57
CA THR A 417 2.08 15.95 19.33
C THR A 417 0.86 16.65 18.73
N TRP A 418 0.43 16.23 17.51
CA TRP A 418 -0.77 16.74 16.88
C TRP A 418 -2.02 16.17 17.56
N LEU A 419 -2.96 17.05 17.95
CA LEU A 419 -4.16 16.71 18.71
C LEU A 419 -3.86 15.89 20.00
N PRO A 420 -3.11 16.42 20.97
CA PRO A 420 -2.64 15.65 22.13
C PRO A 420 -3.77 15.14 23.05
N TRP A 421 -4.96 15.72 22.92
CA TRP A 421 -6.18 15.29 23.65
C TRP A 421 -6.83 14.03 23.02
N LEU A 422 -6.61 13.77 21.72
CA LEU A 422 -7.29 12.70 20.98
C LEU A 422 -7.02 11.31 21.58
N LYS A 423 -5.79 11.04 22.01
CA LYS A 423 -5.42 9.77 22.65
C LYS A 423 -6.27 9.47 23.88
N TRP A 424 -6.55 10.50 24.69
CA TRP A 424 -7.38 10.35 25.88
C TRP A 424 -8.85 10.12 25.54
N CYS A 425 -9.36 10.74 24.50
CA CYS A 425 -10.71 10.45 23.99
C CYS A 425 -10.80 9.00 23.48
N ILE A 426 -9.81 8.52 22.72
CA ILE A 426 -9.74 7.13 22.25
C ILE A 426 -9.82 6.17 23.44
N LEU A 427 -8.96 6.36 24.45
CA LEU A 427 -8.91 5.49 25.62
C LEU A 427 -10.19 5.59 26.47
N GLY A 428 -10.69 6.80 26.73
CA GLY A 428 -11.90 7.04 27.52
C GLY A 428 -13.14 6.40 26.89
N PHE A 429 -13.37 6.61 25.60
CA PHE A 429 -14.47 5.94 24.88
C PHE A 429 -14.29 4.43 24.81
N GLY A 430 -13.05 3.94 24.70
CA GLY A 430 -12.74 2.51 24.72
C GLY A 430 -13.04 1.85 26.06
N ILE A 431 -12.66 2.47 27.17
CA ILE A 431 -12.99 2.00 28.52
C ILE A 431 -14.53 2.01 28.73
N LEU A 432 -15.19 3.11 28.35
CA LEU A 432 -16.63 3.22 28.46
C LEU A 432 -17.35 2.15 27.62
N ALA A 433 -16.90 1.94 26.39
CA ALA A 433 -17.43 0.87 25.53
C ALA A 433 -17.26 -0.51 26.15
N THR A 434 -16.11 -0.77 26.76
CA THR A 434 -15.81 -2.02 27.46
C THR A 434 -16.77 -2.25 28.62
N VAL A 435 -16.97 -1.25 29.48
CA VAL A 435 -17.93 -1.32 30.59
C VAL A 435 -19.34 -1.58 30.09
N VAL A 436 -19.77 -0.84 29.05
CA VAL A 436 -21.09 -1.01 28.44
C VAL A 436 -21.27 -2.42 27.85
N PHE A 437 -20.23 -3.02 27.24
CA PHE A 437 -20.30 -4.40 26.77
C PHE A 437 -20.36 -5.42 27.90
N ILE A 438 -19.69 -5.19 29.04
CA ILE A 438 -19.80 -6.06 30.22
C ILE A 438 -21.24 -5.98 30.76
N ILE A 439 -21.83 -4.79 30.90
CA ILE A 439 -23.22 -4.62 31.30
C ILE A 439 -24.18 -5.29 30.30
N ALA A 440 -23.92 -5.14 29.01
CA ALA A 440 -24.72 -5.80 27.97
C ALA A 440 -24.64 -7.33 28.02
N ALA A 441 -23.47 -7.87 28.37
CA ALA A 441 -23.24 -9.31 28.54
C ALA A 441 -24.01 -9.87 29.74
N LEU A 442 -24.03 -9.14 30.87
CA LEU A 442 -24.76 -9.51 32.08
C LEU A 442 -26.29 -9.38 31.91
N SER A 443 -26.73 -8.27 31.33
CA SER A 443 -28.17 -8.00 31.12
C SER A 443 -28.76 -8.69 29.88
N SER A 444 -27.92 -9.25 29.01
CA SER A 444 -28.30 -9.80 27.69
C SER A 444 -29.07 -8.77 26.80
N SER A 445 -28.91 -7.49 27.05
CA SER A 445 -29.62 -6.41 26.37
C SER A 445 -28.99 -6.04 25.03
N ARG A 446 -29.78 -6.18 23.96
CA ARG A 446 -29.34 -5.76 22.62
C ARG A 446 -29.15 -4.23 22.53
N ARG A 447 -29.96 -3.43 23.21
CA ARG A 447 -29.86 -1.95 23.17
C ARG A 447 -28.56 -1.48 23.78
N ILE A 448 -28.18 -2.05 24.94
CA ILE A 448 -26.91 -1.75 25.59
C ILE A 448 -25.72 -2.19 24.72
N ALA A 449 -25.80 -3.36 24.09
CA ALA A 449 -24.77 -3.81 23.16
C ALA A 449 -24.61 -2.87 21.93
N ILE A 450 -25.68 -2.27 21.44
CA ILE A 450 -25.61 -1.26 20.35
C ILE A 450 -24.89 0.00 20.85
N CYS A 451 -25.18 0.48 22.06
CA CYS A 451 -24.46 1.61 22.65
C CYS A 451 -22.95 1.30 22.76
N GLY A 452 -22.59 0.11 23.26
CA GLY A 452 -21.18 -0.32 23.30
C GLY A 452 -20.52 -0.34 21.92
N MET A 453 -21.23 -0.80 20.89
CA MET A 453 -20.76 -0.79 19.50
C MET A 453 -20.52 0.65 19.01
N THR A 454 -21.45 1.58 19.24
CA THR A 454 -21.30 2.99 18.84
C THR A 454 -20.07 3.63 19.51
N LEU A 455 -19.90 3.41 20.82
CA LEU A 455 -18.74 3.91 21.57
C LEU A 455 -17.43 3.31 21.04
N SER A 456 -17.43 2.02 20.67
CA SER A 456 -16.26 1.37 20.07
C SER A 456 -15.91 1.95 18.71
N VAL A 457 -16.91 2.26 17.87
CA VAL A 457 -16.70 2.92 16.58
C VAL A 457 -16.05 4.29 16.78
N VAL A 458 -16.56 5.10 17.73
CA VAL A 458 -15.97 6.40 18.06
C VAL A 458 -14.53 6.22 18.56
N SER A 459 -14.28 5.30 19.48
CA SER A 459 -12.94 5.05 20.00
C SER A 459 -11.96 4.61 18.91
N LEU A 460 -12.29 3.56 18.16
CA LEU A 460 -11.33 2.87 17.29
C LEU A 460 -11.14 3.54 15.92
N LEU A 461 -12.11 4.35 15.46
CA LEU A 461 -12.01 5.03 14.18
C LEU A 461 -11.59 6.50 14.27
N SER A 462 -11.61 7.13 15.46
CA SER A 462 -11.21 8.53 15.61
C SER A 462 -9.74 8.77 15.27
N GLY A 463 -8.83 7.88 15.66
CA GLY A 463 -7.42 7.95 15.31
C GLY A 463 -7.19 7.84 13.79
N PRO A 464 -7.59 6.73 13.15
CA PRO A 464 -7.51 6.59 11.69
C PRO A 464 -8.18 7.73 10.94
N LEU A 465 -9.35 8.20 11.37
CA LEU A 465 -10.06 9.33 10.78
C LEU A 465 -9.22 10.62 10.86
N ALA A 466 -8.65 10.92 12.02
CA ALA A 466 -7.83 12.10 12.23
C ALA A 466 -6.57 12.08 11.34
N TRP A 467 -5.86 10.96 11.29
CA TRP A 467 -4.68 10.78 10.42
C TRP A 467 -5.04 10.87 8.93
N THR A 468 -6.16 10.26 8.53
CA THR A 468 -6.67 10.36 7.16
C THR A 468 -7.06 11.79 6.80
N ALA A 469 -7.76 12.50 7.71
CA ALA A 469 -8.14 13.89 7.50
C ALA A 469 -6.91 14.80 7.36
N TYR A 470 -5.88 14.61 8.19
CA TYR A 470 -4.61 15.33 8.07
C TYR A 470 -3.95 15.05 6.70
N THR A 471 -3.88 13.77 6.29
CA THR A 471 -3.33 13.37 4.98
C THR A 471 -4.06 14.03 3.81
N VAL A 472 -5.40 14.15 3.89
CA VAL A 472 -6.21 14.81 2.86
C VAL A 472 -6.00 16.33 2.84
N ALA A 473 -5.77 16.93 4.02
CA ALA A 473 -5.60 18.38 4.16
C ALA A 473 -4.21 18.86 3.74
N THR A 474 -3.19 17.99 3.71
CA THR A 474 -1.79 18.36 3.44
C THR A 474 -1.31 17.85 2.09
N GLY A 475 -0.35 18.58 1.47
CA GLY A 475 0.36 18.12 0.27
C GLY A 475 1.49 17.15 0.64
N HIS A 476 1.77 16.20 -0.26
CA HIS A 476 2.81 15.18 -0.11
C HIS A 476 3.66 15.13 -1.37
N ASN A 477 4.99 15.33 -1.25
CA ASN A 477 5.92 15.38 -2.37
C ASN A 477 7.14 14.48 -2.13
N GLY A 478 7.79 14.08 -3.20
CA GLY A 478 9.03 13.30 -3.18
C GLY A 478 8.84 11.80 -3.23
N SER A 479 9.89 11.04 -2.99
CA SER A 479 9.90 9.57 -3.13
C SER A 479 9.54 8.83 -1.84
N ILE A 480 9.69 9.47 -0.68
CA ILE A 480 9.43 8.88 0.65
C ILE A 480 8.36 9.73 1.33
N VAL A 481 7.12 9.25 1.28
CA VAL A 481 5.95 9.97 1.79
C VAL A 481 5.29 9.20 2.92
N LEU A 482 4.73 9.95 3.87
CA LEU A 482 4.06 9.44 5.07
C LEU A 482 2.65 9.99 5.16
N ALA A 483 1.72 9.16 5.60
CA ALA A 483 0.36 9.58 5.91
C ALA A 483 0.28 10.08 7.36
N GLY A 484 -0.53 11.10 7.57
CA GLY A 484 -0.76 11.67 8.89
C GLY A 484 0.29 12.70 9.32
N PRO A 485 0.17 13.20 10.55
CA PRO A 485 1.14 14.13 11.12
C PRO A 485 2.46 13.44 11.43
N SER A 486 3.52 14.24 11.60
CA SER A 486 4.82 13.75 12.06
C SER A 486 4.71 13.03 13.40
N VAL A 487 5.46 11.93 13.53
CA VAL A 487 5.53 11.14 14.75
C VAL A 487 6.95 11.18 15.31
N THR A 488 7.08 11.15 16.63
CA THR A 488 8.37 10.99 17.29
C THR A 488 8.87 9.56 17.03
N SER A 489 9.87 9.42 16.16
CA SER A 489 10.50 8.12 15.92
C SER A 489 11.66 7.93 16.91
N SER A 490 11.75 6.76 17.51
CA SER A 490 12.90 6.34 18.33
C SER A 490 14.18 6.09 17.50
N THR A 491 14.05 6.09 16.18
CA THR A 491 15.15 6.00 15.21
C THR A 491 15.30 7.36 14.54
N GLY A 492 16.40 8.05 14.78
CA GLY A 492 16.69 9.46 14.42
C GLY A 492 16.60 9.88 12.95
N MET A 493 15.64 9.38 12.19
CA MET A 493 15.42 9.65 10.77
C MET A 493 14.16 10.49 10.49
N GLY A 494 13.54 11.07 11.52
CA GLY A 494 12.36 11.95 11.40
C GLY A 494 12.64 13.33 10.78
N GLY A 495 13.87 13.62 10.33
CA GLY A 495 14.26 14.94 9.86
C GLY A 495 14.44 15.13 8.35
N MET A 496 14.41 14.06 7.53
CA MET A 496 14.72 14.19 6.09
C MET A 496 13.51 14.28 5.15
N GLY A 497 12.30 14.17 5.66
CA GLY A 497 11.07 14.18 4.88
C GLY A 497 10.32 15.52 4.81
N GLY A 498 10.79 16.56 5.46
CA GLY A 498 10.08 17.83 5.54
C GLY A 498 11.01 19.03 5.49
N GLY A 499 11.29 19.55 4.28
CA GLY A 499 11.89 20.86 4.20
C GLY A 499 12.98 21.07 3.16
N MET A 500 12.64 20.94 1.87
CA MET A 500 13.26 21.73 0.80
C MET A 500 12.16 22.33 -0.07
N GLY A 501 11.33 23.14 0.55
CA GLY A 501 10.42 24.08 -0.10
C GLY A 501 11.07 25.45 -0.05
N GLY A 502 11.42 25.98 -1.23
CA GLY A 502 12.19 27.18 -1.41
C GLY A 502 11.72 28.41 -0.65
N GLN A 503 12.67 29.11 -0.09
CA GLN A 503 12.59 30.53 0.17
C GLN A 503 13.66 31.21 -0.68
N GLY A 504 13.21 31.74 -1.81
CA GLY A 504 13.95 32.76 -2.53
C GLY A 504 13.96 34.05 -1.71
N GLY A 505 15.10 34.46 -1.21
CA GLY A 505 15.32 35.73 -0.57
C GLY A 505 16.60 36.34 -1.14
N GLY A 506 16.46 37.46 -1.82
CA GLY A 506 17.53 38.24 -2.42
C GLY A 506 18.47 38.87 -1.40
N PRO A 507 19.59 39.47 -1.87
CA PRO A 507 20.70 39.95 -1.01
C PRO A 507 20.43 41.34 -0.45
N GLY A 508 20.55 41.49 0.85
CA GLY A 508 20.51 42.76 1.54
C GLY A 508 21.50 42.76 2.71
N GLY A 509 22.48 43.68 2.63
CA GLY A 509 23.62 43.76 3.50
C GLY A 509 23.36 44.30 4.90
N GLY A 510 24.41 44.29 5.73
CA GLY A 510 24.58 45.20 6.87
C GLY A 510 25.11 44.59 8.15
N GLN A 511 26.40 44.71 8.35
CA GLN A 511 27.19 45.19 9.51
C GLN A 511 26.82 44.77 10.95
N GLY A 512 27.88 44.39 11.69
CA GLY A 512 28.06 44.69 13.11
C GLY A 512 28.62 43.52 13.95
N GLY A 513 29.94 43.60 14.26
CA GLY A 513 30.66 42.69 15.18
C GLY A 513 30.45 43.09 16.67
N PRO A 514 31.42 42.90 17.62
CA PRO A 514 32.24 41.72 17.91
C PRO A 514 32.14 41.28 19.39
N GLY A 515 32.73 40.16 19.78
CA GLY A 515 32.97 39.81 21.20
C GLY A 515 33.50 38.40 21.41
N SER A 516 34.81 38.33 21.53
CA SER A 516 35.70 37.52 22.41
C SER A 516 35.08 36.35 23.17
N SER A 517 35.71 35.20 23.35
CA SER A 517 37.07 34.87 23.76
C SER A 517 37.27 33.34 23.86
N ASP A 518 38.50 32.99 23.57
CA ASP A 518 39.43 32.03 24.20
C ASP A 518 39.24 30.51 24.07
N GLY A 519 40.34 29.93 23.59
CA GLY A 519 40.90 28.73 24.18
C GLY A 519 41.42 27.65 23.25
N THR A 520 42.72 27.76 22.91
CA THR A 520 43.73 26.74 22.70
C THR A 520 43.78 25.94 21.39
N MET A 521 44.86 26.27 20.68
CA MET A 521 45.53 25.54 19.59
C MET A 521 46.05 24.16 20.03
N GLN A 522 46.04 23.22 19.10
CA GLN A 522 47.13 22.23 19.01
C GLN A 522 47.43 21.91 17.54
N GLU A 523 48.73 21.94 17.25
CA GLU A 523 49.41 21.99 15.96
C GLU A 523 49.26 20.77 15.09
N ALA A 524 49.35 20.98 13.76
CA ALA A 524 49.62 20.00 12.73
C ALA A 524 51.14 19.90 12.45
N PRO A 525 51.66 18.79 12.01
CA PRO A 525 52.96 18.77 11.36
C PRO A 525 52.84 18.74 9.83
N SER A 526 53.65 19.56 9.25
CA SER A 526 54.02 19.79 7.86
C SER A 526 54.70 18.62 7.14
N GLY A 527 54.50 18.55 5.83
CA GLY A 527 55.30 17.72 4.94
C GLY A 527 54.87 17.81 3.48
N ALA A 528 55.41 18.77 2.74
CA ALA A 528 55.47 18.72 1.28
C ALA A 528 56.85 18.15 0.87
N PRO A 529 57.05 17.64 -0.38
CA PRO A 529 57.28 18.46 -1.57
C PRO A 529 56.72 17.87 -2.89
N GLY A 530 56.25 18.67 -3.85
CA GLY A 530 57.09 19.24 -4.90
C GLY A 530 56.74 18.80 -6.31
N GLN A 531 56.27 19.72 -7.13
CA GLN A 531 56.50 19.92 -8.58
C GLN A 531 55.90 19.01 -9.65
N GLY A 532 55.24 19.68 -10.62
CA GLY A 532 54.94 19.14 -11.94
C GLY A 532 53.95 20.01 -12.72
N ALA A 533 54.43 21.10 -13.34
CA ALA A 533 53.66 21.90 -14.29
C ALA A 533 53.44 21.14 -15.61
N GLY A 534 52.22 21.22 -16.14
CA GLY A 534 51.87 20.74 -17.47
C GLY A 534 50.72 21.56 -18.04
N SER A 535 51.01 22.30 -19.06
CA SER A 535 50.26 23.30 -19.80
C SER A 535 48.98 22.73 -20.46
N ALA A 536 47.93 23.55 -20.47
CA ALA A 536 46.72 23.36 -21.29
C ALA A 536 46.97 23.73 -22.75
N PRO A 537 46.35 23.08 -23.72
CA PRO A 537 46.31 23.57 -25.10
C PRO A 537 45.07 24.45 -25.35
N GLU A 538 45.32 25.52 -26.09
CA GLU A 538 44.36 26.51 -26.59
C GLU A 538 43.34 25.94 -27.57
N ALA A 539 42.15 26.55 -27.57
CA ALA A 539 41.10 26.30 -28.55
C ALA A 539 41.32 27.15 -29.82
N PRO A 540 41.02 26.63 -31.02
CA PRO A 540 41.08 27.43 -32.23
C PRO A 540 39.76 28.20 -32.47
N SER A 541 39.90 29.52 -32.69
CA SER A 541 38.90 30.44 -33.21
C SER A 541 38.64 30.18 -34.70
N GLY A 542 37.40 29.94 -35.09
CA GLY A 542 36.94 29.85 -36.47
C GLY A 542 35.68 30.66 -36.70
N SER A 543 35.78 31.60 -37.65
CA SER A 543 34.85 32.66 -38.00
C SER A 543 33.52 32.21 -38.60
N MET A 544 32.51 33.05 -38.37
CA MET A 544 31.17 33.02 -39.00
C MET A 544 31.19 33.09 -40.52
N GLY A 545 30.30 32.34 -41.15
CA GLY A 545 29.80 32.56 -42.51
C GLY A 545 28.29 32.42 -42.51
N GLN A 546 27.55 33.44 -42.94
CA GLN A 546 26.10 33.43 -43.14
C GLN A 546 25.73 32.75 -44.44
N PRO A 547 24.49 32.23 -44.59
CA PRO A 547 24.00 31.43 -45.71
C PRO A 547 23.43 32.31 -46.85
N PRO A 548 23.13 31.71 -48.02
CA PRO A 548 21.96 32.11 -48.78
C PRO A 548 20.74 31.21 -48.51
#